data_bf8e5ea48c2da6718f646060be178ba3
#
_entry.id   bf8e5ea48c2da6718f646060be178ba3
#
_cell.length_a   1.000
_cell.length_b   1.000
_cell.length_c   1.000
_cell.angle_alpha   90.00
_cell.angle_beta   90.00
_cell.angle_gamma   90.00
#
_symmetry.space_group_name_H-M   'P 1'
#
loop_
_entity.id
_entity.type
_entity.pdbx_description
1 polymer ?
#
loop_
_entity_poly.entity_id
_entity_poly.type
_entity_poly.pdbx_seq_one_letter_code
_entity_poly.pdbx_strand_id
1 'polypeptide(L)'
;MIRIRDIRLTAIGAVAVASLLVSAATNAQPQADADRTEASEWINPEARKVKKYELGKRDLAIEGYDPVAYFPEGGSKAKKGNKKITHTHRGVLYRFATEANKATFIAAPDKYEPAHGGWCSYAMAKDTYTEPNPKRFVIQNGRLFLFYDGLFGDTYKDWHKEGAEDLEKEADQIWLNESGERPRIPTEDESNDTDEESEGDG
;
A
#
# COMPACT_ATOMS: atom_id res chain seq x y z
N MET A 1 -18.81 -56.43 56.75
CA MET A 1 -19.36 -57.60 56.00
C MET A 1 -18.85 -57.50 54.58
N ILE A 2 -17.72 -58.12 54.28
CA ILE A 2 -17.63 -59.46 53.60
C ILE A 2 -18.29 -59.35 52.22
N ARG A 3 -17.57 -59.47 51.06
CA ARG A 3 -16.78 -60.63 50.59
C ARG A 3 -15.86 -60.25 49.36
N ILE A 4 -14.69 -60.79 49.43
CA ILE A 4 -13.71 -61.04 48.41
C ILE A 4 -14.20 -62.20 47.49
N ARG A 5 -13.88 -62.17 46.22
CA ARG A 5 -13.59 -63.32 45.33
C ARG A 5 -13.12 -62.81 43.97
N ASP A 6 -12.02 -63.13 43.63
CA ASP A 6 -11.11 -64.15 43.02
C ASP A 6 -10.91 -63.89 41.54
N ILE A 7 -9.70 -63.56 41.28
CA ILE A 7 -8.65 -64.04 40.41
C ILE A 7 -9.13 -64.98 39.24
N ARG A 8 -8.79 -64.61 38.03
CA ARG A 8 -8.17 -65.50 37.07
C ARG A 8 -7.26 -64.79 36.06
N LEU A 9 -6.03 -65.22 36.11
CA LEU A 9 -4.92 -65.03 35.20
C LEU A 9 -5.08 -65.91 33.96
N THR A 10 -4.95 -65.39 32.75
CA THR A 10 -4.45 -66.16 31.59
C THR A 10 -3.97 -65.26 30.46
N ALA A 11 -2.72 -65.49 30.11
CA ALA A 11 -2.08 -65.73 28.81
C ALA A 11 -1.79 -64.54 27.90
N ILE A 12 -0.58 -64.11 27.91
CA ILE A 12 0.45 -64.07 26.85
C ILE A 12 -0.10 -64.00 25.41
N GLY A 13 0.02 -62.84 24.79
CA GLY A 13 -0.06 -62.65 23.36
C GLY A 13 0.96 -61.60 22.94
N ALA A 14 2.09 -62.05 22.39
CA ALA A 14 3.09 -61.15 21.79
C ALA A 14 2.51 -60.55 20.53
N VAL A 15 2.43 -59.23 20.47
CA VAL A 15 2.14 -58.51 19.24
C VAL A 15 3.31 -57.60 18.93
N ALA A 16 3.88 -57.86 17.76
CA ALA A 16 5.02 -57.15 17.19
C ALA A 16 4.80 -55.64 17.10
N VAL A 17 5.73 -54.89 17.63
CA VAL A 17 5.82 -53.44 17.45
C VAL A 17 6.35 -53.19 16.02
N ALA A 18 5.47 -52.91 15.08
CA ALA A 18 5.84 -52.34 13.81
C ALA A 18 6.11 -50.85 14.02
N SER A 19 7.38 -50.48 14.06
CA SER A 19 7.81 -49.08 14.09
C SER A 19 7.52 -48.45 12.73
N LEU A 20 6.41 -47.73 12.63
CA LEU A 20 6.16 -46.81 11.54
C LEU A 20 7.01 -45.55 11.76
N LEU A 21 8.13 -45.48 11.03
CA LEU A 21 8.86 -44.23 10.85
C LEU A 21 7.96 -43.26 10.04
N VAL A 22 7.25 -42.42 10.71
CA VAL A 22 6.64 -41.25 10.08
C VAL A 22 7.78 -40.28 9.79
N SER A 23 8.23 -40.28 8.53
CA SER A 23 9.08 -39.22 7.98
C SER A 23 8.29 -37.91 8.04
N ALA A 24 8.61 -37.05 9.01
CA ALA A 24 8.18 -35.69 9.01
C ALA A 24 8.83 -34.97 7.81
N ALA A 25 8.12 -34.91 6.70
CA ALA A 25 8.45 -33.98 5.64
C ALA A 25 8.26 -32.58 6.21
N THR A 26 9.34 -31.96 6.63
CA THR A 26 9.40 -30.53 6.92
C THR A 26 9.10 -29.81 5.61
N ASN A 27 7.87 -29.38 5.48
CA ASN A 27 7.44 -28.49 4.39
C ASN A 27 8.06 -27.12 4.71
N ALA A 28 9.26 -26.88 4.23
CA ALA A 28 9.87 -25.56 4.24
C ALA A 28 9.10 -24.72 3.25
N GLN A 29 8.10 -23.98 3.74
CA GLN A 29 7.49 -22.89 2.98
C GLN A 29 8.53 -21.78 2.81
N PRO A 30 8.63 -21.20 1.62
CA PRO A 30 9.60 -20.12 1.37
C PRO A 30 9.30 -18.91 2.26
N GLN A 31 10.36 -18.28 2.73
CA GLN A 31 10.32 -17.05 3.54
C GLN A 31 9.67 -15.82 2.87
N ALA A 32 9.14 -15.98 1.67
CA ALA A 32 8.42 -14.93 0.94
C ALA A 32 7.13 -14.43 1.64
N ASP A 33 6.55 -15.25 2.55
CA ASP A 33 5.34 -14.86 3.26
C ASP A 33 5.60 -13.96 4.48
N ALA A 34 6.82 -13.97 5.03
CA ALA A 34 7.17 -13.15 6.19
C ALA A 34 7.35 -11.67 5.83
N ASP A 35 7.96 -11.38 4.68
CA ASP A 35 8.17 -10.01 4.20
C ASP A 35 6.85 -9.33 3.77
N ARG A 36 5.92 -10.13 3.22
CA ARG A 36 4.60 -9.64 2.83
C ARG A 36 3.70 -9.31 4.03
N THR A 37 3.92 -9.96 5.15
CA THR A 37 3.16 -9.73 6.40
C THR A 37 3.63 -8.45 7.08
N GLU A 38 4.93 -8.14 7.06
CA GLU A 38 5.46 -6.92 7.67
C GLU A 38 5.01 -5.65 6.93
N ALA A 39 4.96 -5.66 5.59
CA ALA A 39 4.48 -4.52 4.82
C ALA A 39 2.99 -4.21 5.06
N SER A 40 2.17 -5.22 5.40
CA SER A 40 0.74 -5.05 5.69
C SER A 40 0.44 -4.67 7.14
N GLU A 41 1.34 -4.97 8.07
CA GLU A 41 1.18 -4.71 9.51
C GLU A 41 1.40 -3.24 9.88
N TRP A 42 2.04 -2.45 8.99
CA TRP A 42 2.35 -1.05 9.24
C TRP A 42 1.19 -0.07 9.02
N ILE A 43 0.08 -0.54 8.46
CA ILE A 43 -1.11 0.28 8.27
C ILE A 43 -2.18 -0.23 9.23
N ASN A 44 -2.12 0.22 10.48
CA ASN A 44 -3.27 0.05 11.36
C ASN A 44 -4.46 0.83 10.76
N PRO A 45 -5.50 0.16 10.21
CA PRO A 45 -6.65 0.85 9.62
C PRO A 45 -7.37 1.76 10.62
N GLU A 46 -7.25 1.46 11.92
CA GLU A 46 -7.82 2.27 13.00
C GLU A 46 -6.98 3.52 13.30
N ALA A 47 -5.71 3.54 12.89
CA ALA A 47 -4.81 4.68 13.13
C ALA A 47 -4.93 5.79 12.08
N ARG A 48 -5.63 5.53 10.95
CA ARG A 48 -5.76 6.52 9.89
C ARG A 48 -6.56 7.75 10.32
N LYS A 49 -5.88 8.87 10.48
CA LYS A 49 -6.50 10.14 10.87
C LYS A 49 -7.07 10.87 9.64
N VAL A 50 -8.17 10.36 9.09
CA VAL A 50 -8.83 10.91 7.88
C VAL A 50 -9.05 12.42 7.96
N LYS A 51 -9.27 12.97 9.17
CA LYS A 51 -9.42 14.42 9.41
C LYS A 51 -8.16 15.24 9.10
N LYS A 52 -7.00 14.58 8.98
CA LYS A 52 -5.74 15.23 8.61
C LYS A 52 -5.53 15.32 7.09
N TYR A 53 -6.34 14.61 6.31
CA TYR A 53 -6.27 14.63 4.85
C TYR A 53 -6.84 15.91 4.26
N GLU A 54 -6.32 16.31 3.08
CA GLU A 54 -6.94 17.34 2.25
C GLU A 54 -8.16 16.73 1.57
N LEU A 55 -9.32 17.02 2.11
CA LEU A 55 -10.58 16.48 1.62
C LEU A 55 -11.60 17.60 1.43
N GLY A 56 -12.15 17.63 0.25
CA GLY A 56 -13.27 18.50 -0.03
C GLY A 56 -14.57 18.02 0.64
N LYS A 57 -15.69 18.58 0.21
CA LYS A 57 -17.01 18.20 0.74
C LYS A 57 -17.25 16.70 0.63
N ARG A 58 -17.75 16.07 1.71
CA ARG A 58 -18.07 14.65 1.80
C ARG A 58 -16.85 13.74 1.69
N ASP A 59 -15.76 14.12 2.32
CA ASP A 59 -14.50 13.36 2.38
C ASP A 59 -13.92 13.01 0.99
N LEU A 60 -14.14 13.90 0.01
CA LEU A 60 -13.74 13.71 -1.37
C LEU A 60 -12.28 14.14 -1.59
N ALA A 61 -11.41 13.19 -1.92
CA ALA A 61 -10.01 13.42 -2.22
C ALA A 61 -9.78 14.12 -3.56
N ILE A 62 -8.68 14.86 -3.66
CA ILE A 62 -8.12 15.47 -4.88
C ILE A 62 -9.20 16.28 -5.63
N GLU A 63 -10.09 16.95 -4.94
CA GLU A 63 -11.25 17.64 -5.54
C GLU A 63 -12.05 16.77 -6.53
N GLY A 64 -11.97 15.45 -6.42
CA GLY A 64 -12.62 14.48 -7.30
C GLY A 64 -11.92 14.27 -8.65
N TYR A 65 -10.62 14.54 -8.73
CA TYR A 65 -9.78 14.02 -9.80
C TYR A 65 -9.54 12.52 -9.58
N ASP A 66 -9.36 11.81 -10.68
CA ASP A 66 -9.13 10.36 -10.70
C ASP A 66 -7.67 10.07 -10.31
N PRO A 67 -7.41 9.38 -9.19
CA PRO A 67 -6.04 9.13 -8.73
C PRO A 67 -5.23 8.26 -9.69
N VAL A 68 -5.85 7.34 -10.42
CA VAL A 68 -5.16 6.48 -11.41
C VAL A 68 -4.78 7.27 -12.66
N ALA A 69 -5.54 8.29 -13.01
CA ALA A 69 -5.31 9.05 -14.24
C ALA A 69 -3.94 9.76 -14.28
N TYR A 70 -3.33 10.02 -13.13
CA TYR A 70 -2.00 10.63 -13.03
C TYR A 70 -0.87 9.70 -13.47
N PHE A 71 -1.07 8.39 -13.37
CA PHE A 71 -0.09 7.36 -13.67
C PHE A 71 -0.18 6.92 -15.15
N PRO A 72 0.88 6.25 -15.67
CA PRO A 72 0.91 5.81 -17.07
C PRO A 72 -0.30 4.98 -17.48
N GLU A 73 -0.73 4.04 -16.66
CA GLU A 73 -1.88 3.17 -16.89
C GLU A 73 -3.22 3.93 -16.97
N GLY A 74 -3.30 5.11 -16.37
CA GLY A 74 -4.46 6.00 -16.42
C GLY A 74 -4.35 7.14 -17.43
N GLY A 75 -3.19 7.27 -18.09
CA GLY A 75 -2.92 8.23 -19.17
C GLY A 75 -2.08 9.43 -18.80
N SER A 76 -1.39 9.43 -17.66
CA SER A 76 -0.40 10.44 -17.21
C SER A 76 -0.93 11.88 -17.20
N LYS A 77 -2.20 12.08 -16.87
CA LYS A 77 -2.86 13.40 -16.88
C LYS A 77 -3.84 13.56 -15.73
N ALA A 78 -3.84 14.72 -15.10
CA ALA A 78 -4.90 15.11 -14.18
C ALA A 78 -6.25 15.11 -14.90
N LYS A 79 -7.15 14.20 -14.55
CA LYS A 79 -8.45 14.02 -15.16
C LYS A 79 -9.56 13.99 -14.12
N LYS A 80 -10.59 14.81 -14.30
CA LYS A 80 -11.74 14.82 -13.40
C LYS A 80 -12.47 13.48 -13.47
N GLY A 81 -12.76 12.91 -12.29
CA GLY A 81 -13.57 11.70 -12.18
C GLY A 81 -15.06 11.95 -12.40
N ASN A 82 -15.76 10.90 -12.81
CA ASN A 82 -17.21 10.89 -12.94
C ASN A 82 -17.86 10.77 -11.54
N LYS A 83 -18.86 11.60 -11.27
CA LYS A 83 -19.58 11.59 -9.98
C LYS A 83 -20.29 10.25 -9.67
N LYS A 84 -20.55 9.44 -10.70
CA LYS A 84 -21.22 8.13 -10.58
C LYS A 84 -20.23 6.97 -10.36
N ILE A 85 -18.93 7.17 -10.64
CA ILE A 85 -17.89 6.15 -10.53
C ILE A 85 -17.04 6.50 -9.32
N THR A 86 -17.38 5.90 -8.18
CA THR A 86 -16.76 6.23 -6.89
C THR A 86 -16.34 4.97 -6.14
N HIS A 87 -15.38 5.12 -5.24
CA HIS A 87 -15.01 4.13 -4.25
C HIS A 87 -14.55 4.83 -2.98
N THR A 88 -14.93 4.29 -1.83
CA THR A 88 -14.42 4.75 -0.54
C THR A 88 -13.35 3.78 -0.06
N HIS A 89 -12.14 4.27 0.13
CA HIS A 89 -11.03 3.50 0.66
C HIS A 89 -10.60 4.08 2.01
N ARG A 90 -10.67 3.28 3.06
CA ARG A 90 -10.29 3.66 4.43
C ARG A 90 -10.81 5.06 4.85
N GLY A 91 -12.09 5.33 4.58
CA GLY A 91 -12.77 6.58 4.96
C GLY A 91 -12.62 7.74 3.98
N VAL A 92 -11.81 7.60 2.92
CA VAL A 92 -11.59 8.63 1.90
C VAL A 92 -12.36 8.28 0.63
N LEU A 93 -13.14 9.23 0.11
CA LEU A 93 -13.94 9.05 -1.12
C LEU A 93 -13.12 9.46 -2.34
N TYR A 94 -12.99 8.55 -3.30
CA TYR A 94 -12.33 8.77 -4.59
C TYR A 94 -13.35 8.75 -5.73
N ARG A 95 -13.07 9.50 -6.80
CA ARG A 95 -13.80 9.47 -8.07
C ARG A 95 -12.89 9.03 -9.19
N PHE A 96 -13.46 8.26 -10.12
CA PHE A 96 -12.71 7.71 -11.25
C PHE A 96 -13.31 8.15 -12.58
N ALA A 97 -12.46 8.35 -13.58
CA ALA A 97 -12.91 8.72 -14.92
C ALA A 97 -13.57 7.55 -15.65
N THR A 98 -13.15 6.31 -15.33
CA THR A 98 -13.64 5.07 -15.91
C THR A 98 -13.80 3.97 -14.85
N GLU A 99 -14.61 2.96 -15.13
CA GLU A 99 -14.70 1.76 -14.29
C GLU A 99 -13.38 0.96 -14.28
N ALA A 100 -12.62 1.01 -15.37
CA ALA A 100 -11.31 0.39 -15.44
C ALA A 100 -10.34 1.02 -14.42
N ASN A 101 -10.25 2.36 -14.37
CA ASN A 101 -9.41 3.04 -13.39
C ASN A 101 -9.85 2.73 -11.96
N LYS A 102 -11.17 2.65 -11.71
CA LYS A 102 -11.68 2.24 -10.40
C LYS A 102 -11.22 0.82 -10.03
N ALA A 103 -11.30 -0.13 -10.97
CA ALA A 103 -10.83 -1.49 -10.73
C ALA A 103 -9.31 -1.54 -10.47
N THR A 104 -8.53 -0.79 -11.24
CA THR A 104 -7.08 -0.64 -11.05
C THR A 104 -6.76 -0.07 -9.67
N PHE A 105 -7.48 0.96 -9.22
CA PHE A 105 -7.30 1.51 -7.88
C PHE A 105 -7.61 0.49 -6.78
N ILE A 106 -8.72 -0.26 -6.89
CA ILE A 106 -9.13 -1.25 -5.90
C ILE A 106 -8.09 -2.37 -5.76
N ALA A 107 -7.43 -2.74 -6.87
CA ALA A 107 -6.40 -3.77 -6.86
C ALA A 107 -5.12 -3.33 -6.11
N ALA A 108 -4.76 -2.05 -6.15
CA ALA A 108 -3.55 -1.51 -5.53
C ALA A 108 -3.76 -0.06 -5.03
N PRO A 109 -4.62 0.19 -4.03
CA PRO A 109 -4.96 1.55 -3.62
C PRO A 109 -3.75 2.34 -3.11
N ASP A 110 -2.84 1.70 -2.39
CA ASP A 110 -1.67 2.36 -1.80
C ASP A 110 -0.72 2.94 -2.87
N LYS A 111 -0.71 2.39 -4.08
CA LYS A 111 0.04 2.92 -5.23
C LYS A 111 -0.53 4.26 -5.73
N TYR A 112 -1.86 4.41 -5.72
CA TYR A 112 -2.54 5.52 -6.39
C TYR A 112 -3.00 6.64 -5.46
N GLU A 113 -3.06 6.40 -4.17
CA GLU A 113 -3.37 7.47 -3.21
C GLU A 113 -2.29 8.56 -3.24
N PRO A 114 -2.66 9.86 -3.19
CA PRO A 114 -1.67 10.91 -3.16
C PRO A 114 -0.83 10.85 -1.88
N ALA A 115 0.44 11.23 -1.98
CA ALA A 115 1.30 11.42 -0.82
C ALA A 115 0.72 12.49 0.12
N HIS A 116 1.13 12.46 1.37
CA HIS A 116 0.84 13.47 2.38
C HIS A 116 -0.66 13.78 2.51
N GLY A 117 -1.52 12.75 2.38
CA GLY A 117 -2.97 12.90 2.49
C GLY A 117 -3.61 13.82 1.45
N GLY A 118 -2.91 14.11 0.35
CA GLY A 118 -3.38 15.00 -0.71
C GLY A 118 -3.03 16.48 -0.53
N TRP A 119 -2.31 16.87 0.50
CA TRP A 119 -1.79 18.24 0.67
C TRP A 119 -0.67 18.57 -0.32
N CYS A 120 -0.39 19.86 -0.48
CA CYS A 120 0.79 20.33 -1.21
C CYS A 120 2.07 19.78 -0.57
N SER A 121 2.83 18.96 -1.30
CA SER A 121 3.99 18.27 -0.76
C SER A 121 5.14 19.20 -0.38
N TYR A 122 5.35 20.27 -1.15
CA TYR A 122 6.31 21.31 -0.79
C TYR A 122 5.92 22.03 0.51
N ALA A 123 4.65 22.38 0.65
CA ALA A 123 4.17 23.02 1.88
C ALA A 123 4.28 22.07 3.07
N MET A 124 4.02 20.77 2.87
CA MET A 124 4.20 19.74 3.91
C MET A 124 5.66 19.67 4.37
N ALA A 125 6.64 19.72 3.46
CA ALA A 125 8.06 19.79 3.81
C ALA A 125 8.45 21.05 4.61
N LYS A 126 7.61 22.09 4.57
CA LYS A 126 7.76 23.33 5.37
C LYS A 126 6.81 23.37 6.58
N ASP A 127 6.31 22.21 7.00
CA ASP A 127 5.37 22.06 8.14
C ASP A 127 4.13 22.93 8.00
N THR A 128 3.59 23.01 6.77
CA THR A 128 2.43 23.86 6.45
C THR A 128 1.40 23.10 5.63
N TYR A 129 0.12 23.30 5.95
CA TYR A 129 -1.00 22.75 5.20
C TYR A 129 -1.46 23.74 4.14
N THR A 130 -1.32 23.38 2.88
CA THR A 130 -1.76 24.19 1.74
C THR A 130 -2.50 23.32 0.74
N GLU A 131 -3.71 23.76 0.32
CA GLU A 131 -4.49 23.10 -0.71
C GLU A 131 -3.72 23.12 -2.04
N PRO A 132 -3.51 21.98 -2.72
CA PRO A 132 -2.83 21.96 -4.00
C PRO A 132 -3.77 22.29 -5.15
N ASN A 133 -3.19 22.63 -6.30
CA ASN A 133 -3.89 22.54 -7.57
C ASN A 133 -3.76 21.08 -8.10
N PRO A 134 -4.87 20.33 -8.24
CA PRO A 134 -4.81 18.94 -8.70
C PRO A 134 -4.19 18.74 -10.09
N LYS A 135 -4.03 19.80 -10.87
CA LYS A 135 -3.35 19.78 -12.17
C LYS A 135 -1.83 19.97 -12.07
N ARG A 136 -1.36 20.36 -10.87
CA ARG A 136 0.06 20.60 -10.62
C ARG A 136 0.62 19.44 -9.79
N PHE A 137 1.26 18.49 -10.46
CA PHE A 137 1.68 17.23 -9.88
C PHE A 137 2.99 16.71 -10.46
N VAL A 138 3.59 15.75 -9.78
CA VAL A 138 4.64 14.87 -10.30
C VAL A 138 4.42 13.44 -9.79
N ILE A 139 4.78 12.46 -10.62
CA ILE A 139 5.04 11.09 -10.16
C ILE A 139 6.54 10.98 -9.95
N GLN A 140 6.95 10.78 -8.70
CA GLN A 140 8.34 10.61 -8.28
C GLN A 140 8.43 9.36 -7.41
N ASN A 141 9.39 8.49 -7.68
CA ASN A 141 9.52 7.21 -6.96
C ASN A 141 8.21 6.40 -6.90
N GLY A 142 7.45 6.40 -8.01
CA GLY A 142 6.15 5.72 -8.11
C GLY A 142 5.02 6.31 -7.27
N ARG A 143 5.19 7.48 -6.67
CA ARG A 143 4.23 8.16 -5.78
C ARG A 143 3.69 9.43 -6.41
N LEU A 144 2.42 9.77 -6.14
CA LEU A 144 1.78 11.00 -6.59
C LEU A 144 1.99 12.14 -5.60
N PHE A 145 2.69 13.17 -6.02
CA PHE A 145 2.87 14.42 -5.27
C PHE A 145 2.09 15.55 -5.91
N LEU A 146 1.37 16.33 -5.10
CA LEU A 146 0.55 17.45 -5.53
C LEU A 146 1.17 18.77 -5.04
N PHE A 147 0.98 19.85 -5.81
CA PHE A 147 1.59 21.13 -5.52
C PHE A 147 0.59 22.29 -5.61
N TYR A 148 0.83 23.32 -4.83
CA TYR A 148 0.14 24.58 -4.97
C TYR A 148 0.65 25.33 -6.22
N ASP A 149 -0.28 25.95 -6.94
CA ASP A 149 -0.01 26.82 -8.09
C ASP A 149 -1.04 27.95 -8.08
N GLY A 150 -0.65 29.15 -7.68
CA GLY A 150 -1.55 30.28 -7.52
C GLY A 150 -0.84 31.61 -7.35
N LEU A 151 -1.54 32.58 -6.75
CA LEU A 151 -1.06 33.96 -6.62
C LEU A 151 0.26 34.10 -5.85
N PHE A 152 0.55 33.17 -4.96
CA PHE A 152 1.75 33.23 -4.08
C PHE A 152 2.91 32.40 -4.60
N GLY A 153 2.81 31.85 -5.82
CA GLY A 153 3.90 31.10 -6.45
C GLY A 153 3.48 29.76 -7.03
N ASP A 154 4.48 29.03 -7.44
CA ASP A 154 4.38 27.69 -8.03
C ASP A 154 5.32 26.75 -7.27
N THR A 155 4.81 26.07 -6.28
CA THR A 155 5.59 25.22 -5.36
C THR A 155 6.16 23.97 -6.03
N TYR A 156 5.67 23.59 -7.21
CA TYR A 156 6.30 22.56 -8.03
C TYR A 156 7.71 22.98 -8.49
N LYS A 157 7.88 24.27 -8.86
CA LYS A 157 9.19 24.79 -9.26
C LYS A 157 10.11 24.85 -8.05
N ASP A 158 9.60 25.27 -6.90
CA ASP A 158 10.39 25.36 -5.69
C ASP A 158 10.84 23.96 -5.21
N TRP A 159 9.97 22.94 -5.33
CA TRP A 159 10.29 21.54 -5.06
C TRP A 159 11.52 21.05 -5.84
N HIS A 160 11.55 21.31 -7.15
CA HIS A 160 12.69 20.90 -7.98
C HIS A 160 13.93 21.75 -7.77
N LYS A 161 13.76 23.03 -7.47
CA LYS A 161 14.86 23.97 -7.25
C LYS A 161 15.59 23.72 -5.92
N GLU A 162 14.86 23.37 -4.89
CA GLU A 162 15.40 23.22 -3.53
C GLU A 162 15.85 21.79 -3.20
N GLY A 163 15.58 20.82 -4.09
CA GLY A 163 16.00 19.43 -3.93
C GLY A 163 14.84 18.50 -3.58
N ALA A 164 14.22 17.95 -4.62
CA ALA A 164 13.01 17.15 -4.52
C ALA A 164 13.14 15.92 -3.60
N GLU A 165 14.28 15.25 -3.60
CA GLU A 165 14.51 14.05 -2.79
C GLU A 165 14.61 14.35 -1.29
N ASP A 166 15.24 15.46 -0.91
CA ASP A 166 15.37 15.83 0.49
C ASP A 166 14.04 16.40 1.02
N LEU A 167 13.35 17.20 0.21
CA LEU A 167 12.01 17.68 0.53
C LEU A 167 10.98 16.56 0.66
N GLU A 168 11.11 15.48 -0.14
CA GLU A 168 10.28 14.27 0.00
C GLU A 168 10.45 13.65 1.38
N LYS A 169 11.70 13.46 1.83
CA LYS A 169 12.00 12.89 3.16
C LYS A 169 11.48 13.78 4.30
N GLU A 170 11.66 15.09 4.18
CA GLU A 170 11.15 16.05 5.16
C GLU A 170 9.62 16.00 5.24
N ALA A 171 8.93 16.03 4.10
CA ALA A 171 7.48 15.96 4.03
C ALA A 171 6.94 14.63 4.57
N ASP A 172 7.59 13.52 4.25
CA ASP A 172 7.24 12.20 4.76
C ASP A 172 7.36 12.12 6.28
N GLN A 173 8.44 12.67 6.85
CA GLN A 173 8.64 12.68 8.29
C GLN A 173 7.59 13.53 9.00
N ILE A 174 7.25 14.69 8.46
CA ILE A 174 6.21 15.56 9.02
C ILE A 174 4.84 14.87 8.90
N TRP A 175 4.52 14.30 7.75
CA TRP A 175 3.28 13.58 7.55
C TRP A 175 3.15 12.37 8.50
N LEU A 176 4.23 11.62 8.71
CA LEU A 176 4.25 10.53 9.68
C LEU A 176 3.93 11.02 11.10
N ASN A 177 4.53 12.12 11.52
CA ASN A 177 4.29 12.70 12.86
C ASN A 177 2.83 13.18 13.02
N GLU A 178 2.27 13.76 11.96
CA GLU A 178 0.92 14.34 11.97
C GLU A 178 -0.18 13.29 11.82
N SER A 179 -0.04 12.38 10.86
CA SER A 179 -1.06 11.39 10.52
C SER A 179 -0.87 10.05 11.20
N GLY A 180 0.37 9.69 11.54
CA GLY A 180 0.76 8.34 11.96
C GLY A 180 1.00 7.38 10.79
N GLU A 181 0.89 7.85 9.55
CA GLU A 181 1.06 7.01 8.35
C GLU A 181 2.49 7.09 7.80
N ARG A 182 3.06 5.92 7.55
CA ARG A 182 4.35 5.83 6.85
C ARG A 182 4.19 6.13 5.35
N PRO A 183 5.25 6.56 4.68
CA PRO A 183 5.25 6.70 3.23
C PRO A 183 4.84 5.39 2.56
N ARG A 184 3.93 5.46 1.61
CA ARG A 184 3.58 4.34 0.75
C ARG A 184 4.59 4.26 -0.38
N ILE A 185 5.50 3.30 -0.29
CA ILE A 185 6.49 3.03 -1.33
C ILE A 185 5.91 1.91 -2.20
N PRO A 186 5.64 2.15 -3.49
CA PRO A 186 5.23 1.08 -4.38
C PRO A 186 6.31 0.01 -4.41
N THR A 187 5.94 -1.24 -4.15
CA THR A 187 6.82 -2.37 -4.45
C THR A 187 6.95 -2.45 -5.95
N GLU A 188 8.18 -2.42 -6.45
CA GLU A 188 8.43 -2.72 -7.85
C GLU A 188 7.96 -4.15 -8.08
N ASP A 189 7.00 -4.34 -9.00
CA ASP A 189 6.64 -5.69 -9.43
C ASP A 189 7.91 -6.35 -9.98
N GLU A 190 8.26 -7.50 -9.43
CA GLU A 190 9.32 -8.40 -9.93
C GLU A 190 8.92 -9.00 -11.30
N SER A 191 8.65 -8.17 -12.27
CA SER A 191 8.29 -8.57 -13.62
C SER A 191 9.24 -7.98 -14.65
N ASN A 192 10.55 -8.23 -14.51
CA ASN A 192 11.47 -8.11 -15.65
C ASN A 192 12.81 -8.82 -15.45
N ASP A 193 12.80 -10.06 -15.00
CA ASP A 193 13.92 -10.97 -15.19
C ASP A 193 13.53 -12.06 -16.20
N THR A 194 13.41 -11.64 -17.46
CA THR A 194 13.64 -12.53 -18.60
C THR A 194 14.85 -12.00 -19.35
N ASP A 195 16.01 -12.19 -18.77
CA ASP A 195 17.25 -12.20 -19.53
C ASP A 195 17.19 -13.41 -20.45
N GLU A 196 16.86 -13.15 -21.70
CA GLU A 196 17.10 -14.06 -22.81
C GLU A 196 18.63 -14.22 -22.97
N GLU A 197 19.20 -15.18 -22.27
CA GLU A 197 20.46 -15.78 -22.72
C GLU A 197 20.17 -16.56 -24.02
N SER A 198 20.25 -15.86 -25.15
CA SER A 198 20.43 -16.52 -26.43
C SER A 198 21.90 -16.89 -26.58
N GLU A 199 22.26 -18.06 -26.09
CA GLU A 199 23.47 -18.73 -26.55
C GLU A 199 23.29 -19.06 -28.05
N GLY A 200 23.95 -18.25 -28.88
CA GLY A 200 24.18 -18.55 -30.27
C GLY A 200 25.36 -19.51 -30.37
N ASP A 201 25.06 -20.79 -30.50
CA ASP A 201 26.01 -21.77 -30.98
C ASP A 201 25.88 -21.90 -32.50
N GLY A 202 27.03 -21.75 -33.22
CA GLY A 202 27.11 -21.87 -34.65
C GLY A 202 28.48 -21.55 -35.19
#